data_08f93676a22a061ab5cdad550fd11733
#
_entry.id   08f93676a22a061ab5cdad550fd11733
#
_cell.length_a   1.000
_cell.length_b   1.000
_cell.length_c   1.000
_cell.angle_alpha   90.00
_cell.angle_beta   90.00
_cell.angle_gamma   90.00
#
_symmetry.space_group_name_H-M   'P 1'
#
loop_
_entity.id
_entity.type
_entity.pdbx_description
1 polymer ?
#
loop_
_entity_poly.entity_id
_entity_poly.type
_entity_poly.pdbx_seq_one_letter_code
_entity_poly.pdbx_strand_id
1 'polypeptide(L)'
;MKATHKGFTLIELVVVIVILGVLAVVAAPKFLNIQHDARASVIEGLGASVHTASDLAFEKAAVAGMEDHASYSIPDYGTVQFGYPAVQRGGMENFLAIESGYHDLTTEWTWAAHNNGSMQDPDIWVITRSEYLNDMVGEDFNIAIENTQCYVKYTAAMEANDDYKVEVFTDGC
;
A
#
# COMPACT_ATOMS: atom_id res chain seq x y z
N MET A 1 -39.76 30.05 -43.81
CA MET A 1 -40.10 30.12 -42.38
C MET A 1 -38.85 30.54 -41.59
N LYS A 2 -38.86 31.72 -40.90
CA LYS A 2 -37.73 32.16 -40.05
C LYS A 2 -37.90 31.50 -38.69
N ALA A 3 -36.98 30.64 -38.29
CA ALA A 3 -36.89 30.12 -36.93
C ALA A 3 -36.48 31.27 -35.99
N THR A 4 -37.35 31.63 -35.05
CA THR A 4 -37.05 32.57 -34.00
C THR A 4 -36.27 31.86 -32.91
N HIS A 5 -34.95 32.09 -32.84
CA HIS A 5 -34.12 31.61 -31.72
C HIS A 5 -34.44 32.49 -30.48
N LYS A 6 -35.03 31.84 -29.47
CA LYS A 6 -35.18 32.46 -28.15
C LYS A 6 -33.82 32.38 -27.45
N GLY A 7 -33.24 33.52 -27.09
CA GLY A 7 -32.02 33.61 -26.31
C GLY A 7 -32.28 33.30 -24.83
N PHE A 8 -31.25 32.83 -24.12
CA PHE A 8 -31.27 32.63 -22.66
C PHE A 8 -31.42 33.98 -21.94
N THR A 9 -32.21 34.01 -20.89
CA THR A 9 -32.31 35.22 -20.06
C THR A 9 -31.20 35.24 -19.01
N LEU A 10 -30.75 36.43 -18.62
CA LEU A 10 -29.71 36.59 -17.59
C LEU A 10 -30.14 35.97 -16.26
N ILE A 11 -31.44 36.05 -15.91
CA ILE A 11 -31.96 35.49 -14.67
C ILE A 11 -31.95 33.96 -14.65
N GLU A 12 -32.20 33.29 -15.79
CA GLU A 12 -32.09 31.82 -15.92
C GLU A 12 -30.65 31.37 -15.66
N LEU A 13 -29.65 32.10 -16.15
CA LEU A 13 -28.25 31.80 -15.91
C LEU A 13 -27.89 31.99 -14.44
N VAL A 14 -28.28 33.10 -13.82
CA VAL A 14 -27.99 33.41 -12.42
C VAL A 14 -28.61 32.38 -11.48
N VAL A 15 -29.89 32.01 -11.70
CA VAL A 15 -30.56 31.01 -10.87
C VAL A 15 -29.83 29.65 -10.95
N VAL A 16 -29.38 29.22 -12.11
CA VAL A 16 -28.66 27.98 -12.29
C VAL A 16 -27.32 27.97 -11.54
N ILE A 17 -26.53 29.03 -11.65
CA ILE A 17 -25.23 29.09 -10.95
C ILE A 17 -25.39 29.13 -9.42
N VAL A 18 -26.45 29.77 -8.91
CA VAL A 18 -26.75 29.79 -7.46
C VAL A 18 -27.13 28.41 -6.98
N ILE A 19 -27.99 27.69 -7.69
CA ILE A 19 -28.37 26.30 -7.34
C ILE A 19 -27.15 25.38 -7.38
N LEU A 20 -26.33 25.46 -8.44
CA LEU A 20 -25.11 24.69 -8.55
C LEU A 20 -24.12 24.99 -7.42
N GLY A 21 -24.00 26.28 -7.02
CA GLY A 21 -23.15 26.68 -5.90
C GLY A 21 -23.58 26.04 -4.57
N VAL A 22 -24.89 26.07 -4.27
CA VAL A 22 -25.41 25.42 -3.04
C VAL A 22 -25.20 23.92 -3.07
N LEU A 23 -25.43 23.22 -4.19
CA LEU A 23 -25.22 21.79 -4.33
C LEU A 23 -23.74 21.44 -4.20
N ALA A 24 -22.84 22.24 -4.76
CA ALA A 24 -21.38 21.99 -4.68
C ALA A 24 -20.88 22.04 -3.24
N VAL A 25 -21.33 22.98 -2.41
CA VAL A 25 -20.92 23.11 -1.00
C VAL A 25 -21.30 21.87 -0.18
N VAL A 26 -22.44 21.24 -0.49
CA VAL A 26 -22.90 20.03 0.23
C VAL A 26 -22.24 18.76 -0.30
N ALA A 27 -21.93 18.72 -1.60
CA ALA A 27 -21.35 17.53 -2.22
C ALA A 27 -19.84 17.39 -1.97
N ALA A 28 -19.09 18.48 -2.01
CA ALA A 28 -17.63 18.43 -1.91
C ALA A 28 -17.09 17.68 -0.68
N PRO A 29 -17.57 17.90 0.56
CA PRO A 29 -17.07 17.16 1.73
C PRO A 29 -17.28 15.65 1.63
N LYS A 30 -18.41 15.22 1.03
CA LYS A 30 -18.72 13.80 0.86
C LYS A 30 -17.77 13.09 -0.10
N PHE A 31 -17.36 13.80 -1.17
CA PHE A 31 -16.38 13.23 -2.14
C PHE A 31 -15.01 13.05 -1.52
N LEU A 32 -14.55 13.95 -0.67
CA LEU A 32 -13.26 13.82 0.02
C LEU A 32 -13.24 12.62 0.96
N ASN A 33 -14.31 12.39 1.72
CA ASN A 33 -14.41 11.23 2.60
C ASN A 33 -14.42 9.90 1.82
N ILE A 34 -15.10 9.85 0.67
CA ILE A 34 -15.11 8.64 -0.18
C ILE A 34 -13.71 8.33 -0.73
N GLN A 35 -12.92 9.33 -1.07
CA GLN A 35 -11.54 9.12 -1.53
C GLN A 35 -10.66 8.53 -0.44
N HIS A 36 -10.76 9.04 0.79
CA HIS A 36 -10.06 8.48 1.95
C HIS A 36 -10.47 7.01 2.17
N ASP A 37 -11.78 6.73 2.24
CA ASP A 37 -12.29 5.38 2.47
C ASP A 37 -11.85 4.41 1.36
N ALA A 38 -11.83 4.87 0.11
CA ALA A 38 -11.37 4.06 -1.03
C ALA A 38 -9.88 3.73 -0.94
N ARG A 39 -9.03 4.71 -0.58
CA ARG A 39 -7.59 4.49 -0.39
C ARG A 39 -7.32 3.57 0.79
N ALA A 40 -8.01 3.78 1.92
CA ALA A 40 -7.92 2.93 3.09
C ALA A 40 -8.26 1.47 2.75
N SER A 41 -9.35 1.24 2.01
CA SER A 41 -9.76 -0.11 1.57
C SER A 41 -8.71 -0.79 0.68
N VAL A 42 -7.99 -0.05 -0.16
CA VAL A 42 -6.90 -0.58 -0.99
C VAL A 42 -5.72 -1.04 -0.11
N ILE A 43 -5.34 -0.25 0.89
CA ILE A 43 -4.27 -0.60 1.82
C ILE A 43 -4.66 -1.78 2.73
N GLU A 44 -5.92 -1.84 3.19
CA GLU A 44 -6.44 -2.99 3.94
C GLU A 44 -6.41 -4.28 3.10
N GLY A 45 -6.80 -4.18 1.82
CA GLY A 45 -6.70 -5.30 0.86
C GLY A 45 -5.27 -5.76 0.64
N LEU A 46 -4.31 -4.82 0.60
CA LEU A 46 -2.89 -5.16 0.54
C LEU A 46 -2.44 -5.89 1.82
N GLY A 47 -2.86 -5.43 3.01
CA GLY A 47 -2.57 -6.12 4.27
C GLY A 47 -3.06 -7.56 4.27
N ALA A 48 -4.29 -7.81 3.79
CA ALA A 48 -4.81 -9.16 3.63
C ALA A 48 -3.98 -10.00 2.62
N SER A 49 -3.48 -9.38 1.56
CA SER A 49 -2.61 -10.04 0.59
C SER A 49 -1.25 -10.41 1.19
N VAL A 50 -0.68 -9.56 2.04
CA VAL A 50 0.56 -9.83 2.78
C VAL A 50 0.38 -11.00 3.74
N HIS A 51 -0.74 -11.10 4.46
CA HIS A 51 -1.07 -12.27 5.28
C HIS A 51 -1.12 -13.55 4.44
N THR A 52 -1.86 -13.52 3.32
CA THR A 52 -1.97 -14.68 2.43
C THR A 52 -0.62 -15.11 1.85
N ALA A 53 0.23 -14.15 1.49
CA ALA A 53 1.58 -14.39 0.99
C ALA A 53 2.47 -15.03 2.07
N SER A 54 2.34 -14.59 3.33
CA SER A 54 3.08 -15.13 4.46
C SER A 54 2.67 -16.57 4.77
N ASP A 55 1.38 -16.86 4.80
CA ASP A 55 0.85 -18.20 5.02
C ASP A 55 1.28 -19.17 3.89
N LEU A 56 1.21 -18.73 2.63
CA LEU A 56 1.68 -19.50 1.48
C LEU A 56 3.17 -19.81 1.56
N ALA A 57 3.98 -18.85 1.98
CA ALA A 57 5.42 -19.04 2.16
C ALA A 57 5.72 -20.10 3.22
N PHE A 58 5.03 -20.00 4.37
CA PHE A 58 5.17 -20.96 5.46
C PHE A 58 4.75 -22.37 5.04
N GLU A 59 3.60 -22.53 4.37
CA GLU A 59 3.16 -23.83 3.85
C GLU A 59 4.21 -24.47 2.93
N LYS A 60 4.81 -23.67 2.04
CA LYS A 60 5.85 -24.15 1.12
C LYS A 60 7.14 -24.50 1.84
N ALA A 61 7.57 -23.73 2.82
CA ALA A 61 8.72 -24.01 3.65
C ALA A 61 8.50 -25.30 4.45
N ALA A 62 7.33 -25.48 5.07
CA ALA A 62 6.95 -26.67 5.82
C ALA A 62 6.92 -27.93 4.94
N VAL A 63 6.40 -27.86 3.72
CA VAL A 63 6.46 -28.99 2.76
C VAL A 63 7.90 -29.37 2.43
N ALA A 64 8.83 -28.42 2.43
CA ALA A 64 10.25 -28.66 2.22
C ALA A 64 11.00 -29.07 3.51
N GLY A 65 10.36 -29.00 4.69
CA GLY A 65 10.98 -29.22 6.01
C GLY A 65 12.01 -28.14 6.36
N MET A 66 11.78 -26.90 5.92
CA MET A 66 12.71 -25.77 6.05
C MET A 66 12.11 -24.61 6.83
N GLU A 67 10.98 -24.82 7.50
CA GLU A 67 10.23 -23.79 8.25
C GLU A 67 11.01 -23.21 9.43
N ASP A 68 11.93 -23.97 10.01
CA ASP A 68 12.76 -23.54 11.15
C ASP A 68 14.13 -22.96 10.73
N HIS A 69 14.40 -22.86 9.43
CA HIS A 69 15.69 -22.40 8.95
C HIS A 69 15.74 -20.87 8.90
N ALA A 70 16.85 -20.31 9.38
CA ALA A 70 17.09 -18.86 9.38
C ALA A 70 17.04 -18.22 7.98
N SER A 71 17.31 -18.99 6.93
CA SER A 71 17.14 -18.55 5.54
C SER A 71 17.03 -19.76 4.61
N TYR A 72 16.02 -19.75 3.75
CA TYR A 72 15.85 -20.76 2.71
C TYR A 72 15.27 -20.13 1.44
N SER A 73 15.81 -20.49 0.28
CA SER A 73 15.27 -20.02 -1.00
C SER A 73 14.34 -21.09 -1.58
N ILE A 74 13.06 -20.79 -1.65
CA ILE A 74 12.05 -21.67 -2.27
C ILE A 74 12.15 -21.49 -3.79
N PRO A 75 12.41 -22.56 -4.57
CA PRO A 75 12.48 -22.49 -6.03
C PRO A 75 11.20 -21.87 -6.61
N ASP A 76 11.36 -20.96 -7.57
CA ASP A 76 10.30 -20.26 -8.30
C ASP A 76 9.44 -19.29 -7.46
N TYR A 77 9.71 -19.14 -6.16
CA TYR A 77 8.94 -18.23 -5.29
C TYR A 77 9.80 -17.12 -4.68
N GLY A 78 10.76 -17.45 -3.84
CA GLY A 78 11.56 -16.43 -3.18
C GLY A 78 12.25 -16.92 -1.92
N THR A 79 12.85 -16.02 -1.17
CA THR A 79 13.56 -16.32 0.07
C THR A 79 12.64 -16.18 1.26
N VAL A 80 12.69 -17.17 2.14
CA VAL A 80 11.99 -17.20 3.43
C VAL A 80 13.00 -17.19 4.57
N GLN A 81 12.57 -16.70 5.71
CA GLN A 81 13.26 -16.66 6.98
C GLN A 81 12.35 -17.28 8.04
N PHE A 82 12.78 -18.34 8.70
CA PHE A 82 11.96 -19.10 9.66
C PHE A 82 10.56 -19.42 9.14
N GLY A 83 10.49 -19.86 7.86
CA GLY A 83 9.25 -20.22 7.18
C GLY A 83 8.49 -19.06 6.51
N TYR A 84 8.71 -17.82 6.90
CA TYR A 84 7.98 -16.64 6.41
C TYR A 84 8.80 -15.84 5.39
N PRO A 85 8.15 -15.00 4.54
CA PRO A 85 8.88 -14.22 3.55
C PRO A 85 9.97 -13.35 4.19
N ALA A 86 11.17 -13.42 3.65
CA ALA A 86 12.26 -12.56 4.09
C ALA A 86 12.01 -11.09 3.69
N VAL A 87 12.53 -10.17 4.48
CA VAL A 87 12.35 -8.71 4.25
C VAL A 87 13.26 -8.17 3.15
N GLN A 88 14.35 -8.89 2.83
CA GLN A 88 15.29 -8.52 1.76
C GLN A 88 14.69 -8.72 0.37
N ARG A 89 15.36 -8.18 -0.67
CA ARG A 89 15.00 -8.41 -2.07
C ARG A 89 14.94 -9.90 -2.39
N GLY A 90 13.89 -10.31 -3.11
CA GLY A 90 13.61 -11.71 -3.39
C GLY A 90 12.84 -12.42 -2.28
N GLY A 91 12.39 -11.67 -1.28
CA GLY A 91 11.51 -12.16 -0.21
C GLY A 91 10.04 -11.80 -0.46
N MET A 92 9.47 -10.94 0.38
CA MET A 92 8.03 -10.63 0.37
C MET A 92 7.49 -10.22 -1.01
N GLU A 93 8.20 -9.40 -1.77
CA GLU A 93 7.73 -8.95 -3.08
C GLU A 93 7.51 -10.09 -4.09
N ASN A 94 8.22 -11.21 -3.95
CA ASN A 94 8.06 -12.35 -4.84
C ASN A 94 6.84 -13.22 -4.50
N PHE A 95 6.35 -13.15 -3.26
CA PHE A 95 5.14 -13.85 -2.83
C PHE A 95 3.87 -13.04 -3.11
N LEU A 96 4.01 -11.73 -3.33
CA LEU A 96 2.92 -10.84 -3.68
C LEU A 96 2.76 -10.79 -5.21
N ALA A 97 1.54 -10.98 -5.71
CA ALA A 97 1.23 -10.88 -7.14
C ALA A 97 0.92 -9.41 -7.53
N ILE A 98 1.81 -8.47 -7.18
CA ILE A 98 1.66 -7.04 -7.44
C ILE A 98 2.92 -6.47 -8.09
N GLU A 99 2.77 -5.39 -8.87
CA GLU A 99 3.89 -4.65 -9.44
C GLU A 99 4.48 -3.73 -8.37
N SER A 100 5.60 -4.14 -7.78
CA SER A 100 6.25 -3.38 -6.72
C SER A 100 7.75 -3.25 -6.94
N GLY A 101 8.33 -2.12 -6.50
CA GLY A 101 9.76 -1.83 -6.61
C GLY A 101 10.39 -1.39 -5.30
N TYR A 102 11.64 -1.80 -5.07
CA TYR A 102 12.42 -1.36 -3.92
C TYR A 102 12.93 0.06 -4.15
N HIS A 103 12.45 1.02 -3.37
CA HIS A 103 12.77 2.45 -3.52
C HIS A 103 12.50 2.97 -4.95
N ASP A 104 11.49 2.43 -5.61
CA ASP A 104 11.15 2.74 -6.99
C ASP A 104 9.73 3.35 -7.08
N LEU A 105 9.68 4.63 -7.46
CA LEU A 105 8.43 5.37 -7.63
C LEU A 105 7.81 5.20 -9.03
N THR A 106 8.46 4.46 -9.93
CA THR A 106 7.95 4.20 -11.28
C THR A 106 7.00 3.01 -11.32
N THR A 107 7.03 2.15 -10.31
CA THR A 107 6.11 1.01 -10.12
C THR A 107 4.82 1.46 -9.42
N GLU A 108 3.77 0.65 -9.50
CA GLU A 108 2.49 0.95 -8.81
C GLU A 108 2.66 1.02 -7.29
N TRP A 109 3.46 0.10 -6.74
CA TRP A 109 3.77 0.01 -5.32
C TRP A 109 5.26 0.20 -5.09
N THR A 110 5.61 0.95 -4.07
CA THR A 110 7.01 1.08 -3.63
C THR A 110 7.16 0.57 -2.21
N TRP A 111 8.28 -0.09 -1.97
CA TRP A 111 8.58 -0.66 -0.67
C TRP A 111 10.00 -0.33 -0.23
N ALA A 112 10.19 -0.41 1.07
CA ALA A 112 11.48 -0.26 1.72
C ALA A 112 11.63 -1.27 2.86
N ALA A 113 12.85 -1.50 3.27
CA ALA A 113 13.18 -2.41 4.35
C ALA A 113 14.15 -1.76 5.33
N HIS A 114 13.94 -1.95 6.62
CA HIS A 114 14.82 -1.44 7.66
C HIS A 114 14.85 -2.35 8.88
N ASN A 115 15.82 -2.12 9.78
CA ASN A 115 16.00 -2.91 10.99
C ASN A 115 15.33 -2.22 12.18
N ASN A 116 14.75 -2.99 13.08
CA ASN A 116 14.23 -2.49 14.36
C ASN A 116 15.38 -2.27 15.40
N GLY A 117 16.46 -1.64 14.94
CA GLY A 117 17.62 -1.33 15.81
C GLY A 117 18.68 -2.44 15.91
N SER A 118 18.52 -3.55 15.21
CA SER A 118 19.54 -4.60 15.08
C SER A 118 20.33 -4.41 13.79
N MET A 119 21.66 -4.53 13.84
CA MET A 119 22.53 -4.27 12.67
C MET A 119 22.68 -5.47 11.73
N GLN A 120 21.98 -6.59 11.95
CA GLN A 120 22.28 -7.79 11.21
C GLN A 120 21.46 -7.99 9.94
N ASP A 121 20.16 -8.06 10.01
CA ASP A 121 19.31 -8.18 8.82
C ASP A 121 18.06 -7.31 8.96
N PRO A 122 17.50 -6.75 7.89
CA PRO A 122 16.24 -6.02 7.99
C PRO A 122 15.13 -6.98 8.44
N ASP A 123 14.40 -6.59 9.47
CA ASP A 123 13.27 -7.32 10.03
C ASP A 123 11.92 -6.68 9.72
N ILE A 124 11.93 -5.43 9.23
CA ILE A 124 10.75 -4.64 8.89
C ILE A 124 10.72 -4.32 7.40
N TRP A 125 9.58 -4.59 6.80
CA TRP A 125 9.25 -4.26 5.43
C TRP A 125 8.01 -3.37 5.42
N VAL A 126 8.08 -2.24 4.74
CA VAL A 126 6.99 -1.27 4.62
C VAL A 126 6.69 -1.03 3.15
N ILE A 127 5.39 -0.94 2.80
CA ILE A 127 4.94 -0.73 1.43
C ILE A 127 3.77 0.24 1.37
N THR A 128 3.79 1.11 0.38
CA THR A 128 2.69 2.02 0.05
C THR A 128 2.55 2.18 -1.46
N ARG A 129 1.51 2.86 -1.91
CA ARG A 129 1.39 3.26 -3.31
C ARG A 129 2.40 4.36 -3.63
N SER A 130 3.08 4.22 -4.76
CA SER A 130 4.10 5.21 -5.19
C SER A 130 3.52 6.63 -5.32
N GLU A 131 2.25 6.76 -5.70
CA GLU A 131 1.55 8.05 -5.81
C GLU A 131 1.35 8.78 -4.47
N TYR A 132 1.50 8.11 -3.32
CA TYR A 132 1.35 8.74 -1.99
C TYR A 132 2.63 9.39 -1.49
N LEU A 133 3.78 9.14 -2.14
CA LEU A 133 5.07 9.66 -1.73
C LEU A 133 5.43 11.05 -2.34
N ASN A 134 4.58 11.61 -3.21
CA ASN A 134 4.67 12.98 -3.74
C ASN A 134 6.06 13.62 -3.61
N ASP A 135 6.99 13.33 -4.54
CA ASP A 135 8.30 13.98 -4.69
C ASP A 135 9.20 14.03 -3.43
N MET A 136 8.97 13.18 -2.43
CA MET A 136 9.83 13.05 -1.24
C MET A 136 11.19 12.41 -1.57
N VAL A 137 11.80 12.89 -2.65
CA VAL A 137 13.12 12.44 -3.12
C VAL A 137 14.18 13.11 -2.26
N GLY A 138 14.80 12.34 -1.38
CA GLY A 138 15.95 12.80 -0.57
C GLY A 138 15.90 12.40 0.89
N GLU A 139 14.78 11.86 1.38
CA GLU A 139 14.66 11.27 2.70
C GLU A 139 14.85 9.75 2.65
N ASP A 140 15.07 9.15 3.81
CA ASP A 140 15.05 7.70 3.96
C ASP A 140 13.65 7.18 3.56
N PHE A 141 13.60 6.30 2.57
CA PHE A 141 12.35 5.76 2.02
C PHE A 141 11.45 5.14 3.09
N ASN A 142 12.02 4.51 4.11
CA ASN A 142 11.26 3.95 5.21
C ASN A 142 10.47 5.05 5.93
N ILE A 143 11.16 6.13 6.29
CA ILE A 143 10.58 7.28 6.98
C ILE A 143 9.53 7.96 6.10
N ALA A 144 9.82 8.11 4.81
CA ALA A 144 8.87 8.67 3.84
C ALA A 144 7.58 7.86 3.77
N ILE A 145 7.67 6.52 3.66
CA ILE A 145 6.51 5.62 3.64
C ILE A 145 5.73 5.71 4.96
N GLU A 146 6.41 5.61 6.11
CA GLU A 146 5.74 5.66 7.42
C GLU A 146 5.07 7.02 7.70
N ASN A 147 5.64 8.11 7.22
CA ASN A 147 5.05 9.46 7.34
C ASN A 147 3.75 9.62 6.54
N THR A 148 3.50 8.81 5.51
CA THR A 148 2.21 8.83 4.79
C THR A 148 1.04 8.43 5.67
N GLN A 149 1.27 7.63 6.71
CA GLN A 149 0.23 6.99 7.54
C GLN A 149 -0.80 6.21 6.69
N CYS A 150 -0.38 5.75 5.49
CA CYS A 150 -1.19 5.03 4.50
C CYS A 150 -0.33 3.91 3.89
N TYR A 151 -0.03 2.88 4.68
CA TYR A 151 0.91 1.83 4.33
C TYR A 151 0.66 0.52 5.09
N VAL A 152 1.26 -0.55 4.62
CA VAL A 152 1.34 -1.83 5.33
C VAL A 152 2.75 -2.03 5.85
N LYS A 153 2.85 -2.50 7.08
CA LYS A 153 4.10 -2.88 7.75
C LYS A 153 4.07 -4.37 8.03
N TYR A 154 5.08 -5.05 7.56
CA TYR A 154 5.33 -6.45 7.85
C TYR A 154 6.61 -6.57 8.68
N THR A 155 6.56 -7.34 9.76
CA THR A 155 7.72 -7.68 10.57
C THR A 155 7.95 -9.19 10.45
N ALA A 156 9.13 -9.59 10.02
CA ALA A 156 9.49 -10.98 9.83
C ALA A 156 9.73 -11.70 11.17
N ALA A 157 9.53 -13.02 11.19
CA ALA A 157 9.97 -13.87 12.28
C ALA A 157 11.50 -13.84 12.38
N MET A 158 12.03 -13.72 13.60
CA MET A 158 13.47 -13.59 13.87
C MET A 158 14.08 -14.87 14.47
N GLU A 159 13.27 -15.78 14.95
CA GLU A 159 13.67 -17.04 15.55
C GLU A 159 12.74 -18.18 15.10
N ALA A 160 13.19 -19.43 15.24
CA ALA A 160 12.36 -20.61 15.00
C ALA A 160 11.16 -20.63 15.97
N ASN A 161 9.98 -20.92 15.46
CA ASN A 161 8.68 -20.85 16.15
C ASN A 161 8.21 -19.43 16.54
N ASP A 162 8.87 -18.38 16.05
CA ASP A 162 8.32 -17.03 16.09
C ASP A 162 7.30 -16.84 14.96
N ASP A 163 6.44 -15.84 15.09
CA ASP A 163 5.40 -15.52 14.11
C ASP A 163 5.69 -14.17 13.45
N TYR A 164 5.22 -14.00 12.24
CA TYR A 164 5.26 -12.70 11.56
C TYR A 164 4.19 -11.75 12.10
N LYS A 165 4.36 -10.46 11.89
CA LYS A 165 3.36 -9.46 12.23
C LYS A 165 3.04 -8.58 11.03
N VAL A 166 1.74 -8.33 10.80
CA VAL A 166 1.26 -7.35 9.81
C VAL A 166 0.46 -6.27 10.51
N GLU A 167 0.80 -5.03 10.23
CA GLU A 167 0.11 -3.84 10.74
C GLU A 167 -0.31 -2.97 9.55
N VAL A 168 -1.54 -2.47 9.56
CA VAL A 168 -2.11 -1.65 8.49
C VAL A 168 -2.38 -0.26 9.03
N PHE A 169 -1.85 0.75 8.38
CA PHE A 169 -2.01 2.16 8.75
C PHE A 169 -2.80 2.87 7.66
N THR A 170 -3.95 3.45 8.01
CA THR A 170 -4.90 4.07 7.09
C THR A 170 -5.26 5.50 7.42
N ASP A 171 -4.76 6.05 8.52
CA ASP A 171 -5.14 7.39 9.02
C ASP A 171 -4.78 8.54 8.05
N GLY A 172 -3.77 8.33 7.22
CA GLY A 172 -3.30 9.30 6.22
C GLY A 172 -3.76 9.02 4.79
N CYS A 173 -4.61 7.99 4.59
CA CYS A 173 -5.10 7.68 3.26
C CYS A 173 -6.06 8.76 2.73
#